data_fd6ab6261cbff3ead7330fab0320fb8c
#
_entry.id   fd6ab6261cbff3ead7330fab0320fb8c
#
_cell.length_a   1.000
_cell.length_b   1.000
_cell.length_c   1.000
_cell.angle_alpha   90.00
_cell.angle_beta   90.00
_cell.angle_gamma   90.00
#
_symmetry.space_group_name_H-M   'P 1'
#
loop_
_entity.id
_entity.type
_entity.pdbx_description
1 polymer ?
#
loop_
_entity_poly.entity_id
_entity_poly.type
_entity_poly.pdbx_seq_one_letter_code
_entity_poly.pdbx_strand_id
1 'polypeptide(L)'
;MRIQSRAIVAGVLFCAAAMLATVAAAADWPMWGHDPAHNMVSAEKNLPVIIDAGKAKGDSGPVDPATTKNVKWVAKLGSASYGNVTVAGGRVFIGTNNASPRDPKYAGDYGILMCFDEASGKFLWQLAVPKLAAGKANDYEQVGLCSSPAVDGDRVYAVTNRCEVVCLDAHGQADGKNRGPFTDEAQYTAGPGKPPIPQSATDADILWRFDMRDELGAFPRNQASSSPLVVGDKLYVTTSNGVDWTNKHLPSPNCPALICLDKISGKLLAAEHSGISRRTWVCNWSSPSYAVLAGNPTIVFGAGDGFCYGFDMDLKERWRFDCNPPERHVKNGKPLKYGLPDGPSDVIATPVILNDRVYIAVGQDPEQGDGAGAINCIEPKNLTGDITQTGRVWSNAKVGRSDSTASVGDGLVYLAEFSGIIRCLDANTGQEIWNHDTEAHIWGSTLLADGKIYLGNENGQLTILAAGKEKKVLGTADLKDAIYSTPVAANGVLYVGTGVNLYALEVRK
;
A
#
# COMPACT_ATOMS: atom_id res chain seq x y z
N MET A 1 -87.30 10.61 26.10
CA MET A 1 -86.05 9.92 26.46
C MET A 1 -85.32 9.53 25.17
N ARG A 2 -84.32 10.31 24.75
CA ARG A 2 -83.61 10.10 23.50
C ARG A 2 -82.24 9.45 23.81
N ILE A 3 -82.00 8.29 23.25
CA ILE A 3 -80.72 7.57 23.34
C ILE A 3 -79.92 7.96 22.09
N GLN A 4 -78.78 8.60 22.30
CA GLN A 4 -77.78 8.90 21.25
C GLN A 4 -76.78 7.75 21.17
N SER A 5 -76.75 7.08 20.03
CA SER A 5 -75.70 6.11 19.68
C SER A 5 -74.45 6.83 19.15
N ARG A 6 -73.29 6.60 19.79
CA ARG A 6 -71.99 7.07 19.33
C ARG A 6 -71.34 5.99 18.47
N ALA A 7 -71.08 6.31 17.21
CA ALA A 7 -70.27 5.49 16.30
C ALA A 7 -68.78 5.75 16.57
N ILE A 8 -68.02 4.69 16.83
CA ILE A 8 -66.56 4.72 16.95
C ILE A 8 -65.99 4.46 15.53
N VAL A 9 -65.31 5.43 14.97
CA VAL A 9 -64.54 5.27 13.71
C VAL A 9 -63.12 4.89 14.12
N ALA A 10 -62.74 3.62 13.84
CA ALA A 10 -61.34 3.17 13.99
C ALA A 10 -60.54 3.56 12.74
N GLY A 11 -59.69 4.56 12.87
CA GLY A 11 -58.72 4.93 11.86
C GLY A 11 -57.52 4.00 11.86
N VAL A 12 -57.32 3.23 10.80
CA VAL A 12 -56.11 2.40 10.56
C VAL A 12 -55.05 3.31 9.96
N LEU A 13 -54.00 3.68 10.76
CA LEU A 13 -52.81 4.34 10.24
C LEU A 13 -51.92 3.28 9.58
N PHE A 14 -51.80 3.34 8.24
CA PHE A 14 -50.77 2.64 7.48
C PHE A 14 -49.46 3.44 7.62
N CYS A 15 -48.52 2.97 8.46
CA CYS A 15 -47.14 3.44 8.41
C CYS A 15 -46.43 2.78 7.24
N ALA A 16 -46.32 3.47 6.12
CA ALA A 16 -45.40 3.09 5.04
C ALA A 16 -43.96 3.40 5.51
N ALA A 17 -43.24 2.37 5.94
CA ALA A 17 -41.78 2.46 6.15
C ALA A 17 -41.12 2.59 4.78
N ALA A 18 -40.76 3.81 4.38
CA ALA A 18 -39.87 4.02 3.25
C ALA A 18 -38.48 3.48 3.64
N MET A 19 -38.09 2.34 3.11
CA MET A 19 -36.69 1.90 3.12
C MET A 19 -35.93 2.87 2.21
N LEU A 20 -35.30 3.87 2.81
CA LEU A 20 -34.24 4.63 2.18
C LEU A 20 -33.07 3.65 1.98
N ALA A 21 -32.95 3.12 0.78
CA ALA A 21 -31.70 2.50 0.33
C ALA A 21 -30.64 3.61 0.40
N THR A 22 -29.81 3.59 1.44
CA THR A 22 -28.60 4.40 1.49
C THR A 22 -27.73 3.88 0.34
N VAL A 23 -27.73 4.58 -0.79
CA VAL A 23 -26.67 4.43 -1.77
C VAL A 23 -25.41 4.76 -1.01
N ALA A 24 -24.54 3.77 -0.78
CA ALA A 24 -23.22 4.05 -0.24
C ALA A 24 -22.61 5.12 -1.13
N ALA A 25 -22.28 6.27 -0.55
CA ALA A 25 -21.62 7.32 -1.30
C ALA A 25 -20.31 6.72 -1.84
N ALA A 26 -20.06 6.92 -3.13
CA ALA A 26 -18.78 6.61 -3.73
C ALA A 26 -17.68 7.21 -2.86
N ALA A 27 -16.65 6.43 -2.54
CA ALA A 27 -15.59 6.82 -1.61
C ALA A 27 -14.24 6.80 -2.31
N ASP A 28 -13.49 7.89 -2.11
CA ASP A 28 -12.08 7.98 -2.49
C ASP A 28 -11.26 6.87 -1.81
N TRP A 29 -10.08 6.58 -2.35
CA TRP A 29 -9.05 5.73 -1.75
C TRP A 29 -7.78 6.57 -1.53
N PRO A 30 -7.76 7.43 -0.48
CA PRO A 30 -6.80 8.53 -0.39
C PRO A 30 -5.40 8.13 0.06
N MET A 31 -5.19 6.89 0.49
CA MET A 31 -3.89 6.36 0.93
C MET A 31 -3.85 4.84 0.80
N TRP A 32 -2.69 4.25 1.03
CA TRP A 32 -2.52 2.81 1.15
C TRP A 32 -3.52 2.24 2.15
N GLY A 33 -4.28 1.19 1.76
CA GLY A 33 -5.28 0.56 2.62
C GLY A 33 -6.53 1.40 2.90
N HIS A 34 -6.82 2.44 2.13
CA HIS A 34 -7.99 3.31 2.20
C HIS A 34 -7.97 4.28 3.40
N ASP A 35 -7.70 3.80 4.59
CA ASP A 35 -7.69 4.56 5.83
C ASP A 35 -6.43 4.25 6.68
N PRO A 36 -6.19 4.96 7.80
CA PRO A 36 -5.00 4.75 8.61
C PRO A 36 -4.84 3.36 9.23
N ALA A 37 -5.88 2.53 9.29
CA ALA A 37 -5.82 1.15 9.78
C ALA A 37 -5.29 0.17 8.70
N HIS A 38 -5.18 0.61 7.46
CA HIS A 38 -4.61 -0.09 6.30
C HIS A 38 -5.28 -1.43 5.98
N ASN A 39 -6.58 -1.56 6.30
CA ASN A 39 -7.32 -2.77 5.94
C ASN A 39 -7.72 -2.71 4.46
N MET A 40 -7.30 -3.69 3.67
CA MET A 40 -7.55 -3.76 2.24
C MET A 40 -8.99 -4.14 1.92
N VAL A 41 -9.94 -3.34 2.42
CA VAL A 41 -11.39 -3.55 2.27
C VAL A 41 -12.04 -2.30 1.69
N SER A 42 -12.85 -2.47 0.64
CA SER A 42 -13.65 -1.39 0.05
C SER A 42 -15.14 -1.65 0.19
N ALA A 43 -15.91 -0.59 0.44
CA ALA A 43 -17.37 -0.65 0.45
C ALA A 43 -18.02 -0.61 -0.95
N GLU A 44 -17.21 -0.41 -1.99
CA GLU A 44 -17.66 -0.32 -3.39
C GLU A 44 -18.44 -1.55 -3.84
N LYS A 45 -19.39 -1.35 -4.75
CA LYS A 45 -20.29 -2.38 -5.28
C LYS A 45 -20.30 -2.39 -6.81
N ASN A 46 -20.87 -3.46 -7.38
CA ASN A 46 -21.00 -3.64 -8.82
C ASN A 46 -19.66 -3.63 -9.55
N LEU A 47 -18.63 -4.19 -8.93
CA LEU A 47 -17.31 -4.32 -9.52
C LEU A 47 -17.27 -5.49 -10.54
N PRO A 48 -16.52 -5.35 -11.65
CA PRO A 48 -16.51 -6.32 -12.73
C PRO A 48 -15.87 -7.66 -12.34
N VAL A 49 -16.43 -8.74 -12.88
CA VAL A 49 -15.88 -10.11 -12.81
C VAL A 49 -15.37 -10.55 -14.18
N ILE A 50 -16.06 -10.12 -15.24
CA ILE A 50 -15.69 -10.44 -16.62
C ILE A 50 -14.93 -9.24 -17.19
N ILE A 51 -13.65 -9.41 -17.48
CA ILE A 51 -12.75 -8.35 -17.94
C ILE A 51 -12.03 -8.85 -19.18
N ASP A 52 -11.97 -8.03 -20.23
CA ASP A 52 -11.06 -8.21 -21.36
C ASP A 52 -10.20 -6.95 -21.47
N ALA A 53 -8.91 -7.10 -21.28
CA ALA A 53 -7.93 -6.00 -21.34
C ALA A 53 -7.79 -5.41 -22.77
N GLY A 54 -8.32 -6.11 -23.79
CA GLY A 54 -8.26 -5.71 -25.17
C GLY A 54 -6.93 -6.02 -25.85
N LYS A 55 -6.76 -5.49 -27.06
CA LYS A 55 -5.57 -5.66 -27.89
C LYS A 55 -4.87 -4.32 -28.09
N ALA A 56 -3.55 -4.32 -28.13
CA ALA A 56 -2.78 -3.15 -28.52
C ALA A 56 -3.00 -2.83 -30.02
N LYS A 57 -2.96 -1.53 -30.36
CA LYS A 57 -2.91 -1.08 -31.74
C LYS A 57 -1.49 -1.21 -32.28
N GLY A 58 -1.20 -2.32 -32.99
CA GLY A 58 0.16 -2.70 -33.38
C GLY A 58 0.98 -3.28 -32.23
N ASP A 59 2.29 -3.46 -32.41
CA ASP A 59 3.15 -4.21 -31.50
C ASP A 59 3.40 -3.51 -30.14
N SER A 60 3.27 -2.17 -30.09
CA SER A 60 3.53 -1.39 -28.88
C SER A 60 2.62 -0.17 -28.69
N GLY A 61 1.53 -0.11 -29.46
CA GLY A 61 0.57 1.00 -29.41
C GLY A 61 -0.33 0.97 -28.16
N PRO A 62 -1.18 1.97 -27.98
CA PRO A 62 -2.16 1.99 -26.90
C PRO A 62 -3.19 0.87 -27.10
N VAL A 63 -3.80 0.42 -26.01
CA VAL A 63 -4.91 -0.54 -26.05
C VAL A 63 -6.05 0.03 -26.89
N ASP A 64 -6.60 -0.79 -27.79
CA ASP A 64 -7.77 -0.42 -28.60
C ASP A 64 -9.05 -0.57 -27.75
N PRO A 65 -9.73 0.53 -27.39
CA PRO A 65 -10.93 0.47 -26.57
C PRO A 65 -12.06 -0.37 -27.16
N ALA A 66 -12.13 -0.51 -28.49
CA ALA A 66 -13.14 -1.32 -29.16
C ALA A 66 -12.99 -2.83 -28.92
N THR A 67 -11.83 -3.26 -28.46
CA THR A 67 -11.53 -4.68 -28.17
C THR A 67 -11.62 -5.01 -26.68
N THR A 68 -11.95 -4.04 -25.84
CA THR A 68 -12.01 -4.21 -24.38
C THR A 68 -13.42 -4.60 -23.90
N LYS A 69 -13.49 -5.23 -22.70
CA LYS A 69 -14.74 -5.45 -21.99
C LYS A 69 -14.64 -5.03 -20.54
N ASN A 70 -15.57 -4.20 -20.10
CA ASN A 70 -15.60 -3.62 -18.75
C ASN A 70 -14.36 -2.80 -18.40
N VAL A 71 -13.75 -2.17 -19.37
CA VAL A 71 -12.65 -1.22 -19.23
C VAL A 71 -13.16 0.19 -19.46
N LYS A 72 -13.05 1.06 -18.46
CA LYS A 72 -13.41 2.49 -18.53
C LYS A 72 -12.38 3.27 -19.35
N TRP A 73 -11.12 3.12 -18.97
CA TRP A 73 -9.97 3.66 -19.68
C TRP A 73 -8.70 2.90 -19.32
N VAL A 74 -7.66 3.07 -20.14
CA VAL A 74 -6.31 2.56 -19.92
C VAL A 74 -5.34 3.71 -20.08
N ALA A 75 -4.44 3.88 -19.13
CA ALA A 75 -3.36 4.85 -19.19
C ALA A 75 -2.00 4.14 -19.24
N LYS A 76 -1.09 4.60 -20.11
CA LYS A 76 0.27 4.06 -20.23
C LYS A 76 1.10 4.46 -19.01
N LEU A 77 1.88 3.54 -18.47
CA LEU A 77 2.89 3.74 -17.43
C LEU A 77 4.30 3.57 -18.01
N GLY A 78 5.27 3.26 -17.16
CA GLY A 78 6.63 2.88 -17.55
C GLY A 78 6.77 1.43 -18.00
N SER A 79 7.62 0.67 -17.30
CA SER A 79 7.79 -0.78 -17.46
C SER A 79 7.70 -1.54 -16.13
N ALA A 80 7.62 -0.84 -15.01
CA ALA A 80 7.41 -1.40 -13.68
C ALA A 80 6.60 -0.42 -12.83
N SER A 81 5.67 -0.95 -12.03
CA SER A 81 4.86 -0.18 -11.09
C SER A 81 4.59 -1.03 -9.84
N TYR A 82 5.36 -0.78 -8.79
CA TYR A 82 5.20 -1.42 -7.49
C TYR A 82 4.32 -0.58 -6.56
N GLY A 83 4.26 0.73 -6.79
CA GLY A 83 3.37 1.64 -6.05
C GLY A 83 1.91 1.34 -6.34
N ASN A 84 1.08 1.44 -5.30
CA ASN A 84 -0.35 1.21 -5.45
C ASN A 84 -1.07 2.49 -5.86
N VAL A 85 -2.22 2.30 -6.47
CA VAL A 85 -3.08 3.39 -6.91
C VAL A 85 -3.66 4.12 -5.68
N THR A 86 -3.68 5.44 -5.76
CA THR A 86 -4.42 6.32 -4.85
C THR A 86 -5.43 7.12 -5.64
N VAL A 87 -6.67 7.21 -5.14
CA VAL A 87 -7.76 7.92 -5.80
C VAL A 87 -8.30 8.95 -4.83
N ALA A 88 -8.23 10.22 -5.18
CA ALA A 88 -8.77 11.30 -4.36
C ALA A 88 -9.04 12.58 -5.17
N GLY A 89 -10.14 13.25 -4.85
CA GLY A 89 -10.48 14.56 -5.42
C GLY A 89 -10.60 14.55 -6.95
N GLY A 90 -11.12 13.47 -7.54
CA GLY A 90 -11.25 13.31 -8.99
C GLY A 90 -9.92 13.05 -9.71
N ARG A 91 -8.89 12.59 -8.99
CA ARG A 91 -7.57 12.28 -9.53
C ARG A 91 -7.12 10.88 -9.13
N VAL A 92 -6.29 10.29 -9.99
CA VAL A 92 -5.67 8.98 -9.78
C VAL A 92 -4.16 9.16 -9.82
N PHE A 93 -3.48 8.68 -8.77
CA PHE A 93 -2.03 8.78 -8.62
C PHE A 93 -1.41 7.38 -8.60
N ILE A 94 -0.25 7.22 -9.25
CA ILE A 94 0.50 5.96 -9.23
C ILE A 94 1.99 6.21 -9.48
N GLY A 95 2.83 5.48 -8.73
CA GLY A 95 4.27 5.45 -8.93
C GLY A 95 4.68 4.47 -10.04
N THR A 96 5.69 4.81 -10.84
CA THR A 96 6.26 3.97 -11.90
C THR A 96 7.67 4.42 -12.22
N ASN A 97 8.30 3.85 -13.25
CA ASN A 97 9.57 4.30 -13.81
C ASN A 97 9.39 5.07 -15.14
N ASN A 98 10.49 5.54 -15.71
CA ASN A 98 10.50 6.35 -16.92
C ASN A 98 10.82 5.55 -18.21
N ALA A 99 10.56 4.24 -18.24
CA ALA A 99 10.88 3.41 -19.42
C ALA A 99 10.03 3.79 -20.66
N SER A 100 8.90 4.47 -20.47
CA SER A 100 8.08 5.05 -21.53
C SER A 100 7.85 6.54 -21.27
N PRO A 101 8.85 7.41 -21.53
CA PRO A 101 8.78 8.82 -21.18
C PRO A 101 7.57 9.54 -21.81
N ARG A 102 6.77 10.22 -21.01
CA ARG A 102 5.69 11.09 -21.51
C ARG A 102 6.18 12.43 -21.99
N ASP A 103 7.26 12.92 -21.38
CA ASP A 103 7.93 14.14 -21.75
C ASP A 103 9.39 13.81 -22.12
N PRO A 104 9.81 14.06 -23.36
CA PRO A 104 11.15 13.71 -23.84
C PRO A 104 12.28 14.52 -23.14
N LYS A 105 11.96 15.60 -22.41
CA LYS A 105 12.94 16.32 -21.61
C LYS A 105 13.52 15.47 -20.46
N TYR A 106 12.78 14.45 -20.00
CA TYR A 106 13.22 13.50 -18.99
C TYR A 106 13.75 12.23 -19.67
N ALA A 107 14.99 12.26 -20.11
CA ALA A 107 15.64 11.13 -20.76
C ALA A 107 16.41 10.27 -19.75
N GLY A 108 16.21 8.96 -19.79
CA GLY A 108 16.90 8.00 -18.93
C GLY A 108 16.03 7.44 -17.79
N ASP A 109 16.68 6.86 -16.81
CA ASP A 109 16.02 6.21 -15.67
C ASP A 109 15.65 7.25 -14.59
N TYR A 110 14.36 7.36 -14.31
CA TYR A 110 13.76 8.21 -13.30
C TYR A 110 12.70 7.42 -12.51
N GLY A 111 12.52 7.76 -11.23
CA GLY A 111 11.29 7.47 -10.54
C GLY A 111 10.22 8.48 -10.96
N ILE A 112 9.03 8.00 -11.28
CA ILE A 112 7.93 8.84 -11.75
C ILE A 112 6.71 8.65 -10.85
N LEU A 113 6.13 9.73 -10.36
CA LEU A 113 4.76 9.74 -9.83
C LEU A 113 3.87 10.41 -10.89
N MET A 114 2.86 9.68 -11.37
CA MET A 114 1.92 10.20 -12.38
C MET A 114 0.58 10.53 -11.73
N CYS A 115 -0.06 11.59 -12.24
CA CYS A 115 -1.42 12.01 -11.92
C CYS A 115 -2.29 11.99 -13.17
N PHE A 116 -3.49 11.38 -13.03
CA PHE A 116 -4.48 11.27 -14.09
C PHE A 116 -5.82 11.84 -13.63
N ASP A 117 -6.62 12.35 -14.57
CA ASP A 117 -8.04 12.63 -14.37
C ASP A 117 -8.81 11.32 -14.16
N GLU A 118 -9.55 11.21 -13.08
CA GLU A 118 -10.23 9.97 -12.69
C GLU A 118 -11.32 9.57 -13.69
N ALA A 119 -12.04 10.54 -14.23
CA ALA A 119 -13.17 10.25 -15.12
C ALA A 119 -12.71 9.71 -16.48
N SER A 120 -11.62 10.26 -17.01
CA SER A 120 -11.19 10.03 -18.41
C SER A 120 -9.86 9.27 -18.55
N GLY A 121 -9.05 9.15 -17.50
CA GLY A 121 -7.70 8.63 -17.58
C GLY A 121 -6.71 9.58 -18.28
N LYS A 122 -7.12 10.84 -18.55
CA LYS A 122 -6.23 11.83 -19.13
C LYS A 122 -5.08 12.14 -18.19
N PHE A 123 -3.86 12.07 -18.72
CA PHE A 123 -2.67 12.51 -17.98
C PHE A 123 -2.76 14.00 -17.63
N LEU A 124 -2.47 14.34 -16.38
CA LEU A 124 -2.48 15.69 -15.86
C LEU A 124 -1.09 16.21 -15.63
N TRP A 125 -0.32 15.55 -14.78
CA TRP A 125 1.05 15.93 -14.45
C TRP A 125 1.88 14.77 -13.92
N GLN A 126 3.20 14.95 -13.83
CA GLN A 126 4.13 13.99 -13.23
C GLN A 126 5.19 14.67 -12.39
N LEU A 127 5.65 13.99 -11.34
CA LEU A 127 6.93 14.25 -10.68
C LEU A 127 7.97 13.33 -11.29
N ALA A 128 9.06 13.90 -11.81
CA ALA A 128 10.21 13.15 -12.30
C ALA A 128 11.37 13.26 -11.30
N VAL A 129 11.81 12.13 -10.76
CA VAL A 129 12.85 12.06 -9.72
C VAL A 129 14.08 11.37 -10.30
N PRO A 130 15.21 12.06 -10.48
CA PRO A 130 16.41 11.45 -11.05
C PRO A 130 16.98 10.39 -10.10
N LYS A 131 17.60 9.34 -10.66
CA LYS A 131 18.24 8.29 -9.89
C LYS A 131 19.42 8.80 -9.07
N LEU A 132 19.66 8.13 -7.92
CA LEU A 132 20.89 8.30 -7.16
C LEU A 132 22.06 7.69 -7.93
N ALA A 133 23.23 8.31 -7.87
CA ALA A 133 24.45 7.76 -8.46
C ALA A 133 24.95 6.47 -7.74
N ALA A 134 24.32 6.10 -6.62
CA ALA A 134 24.69 4.94 -5.83
C ALA A 134 24.28 3.59 -6.46
N GLY A 135 23.55 3.59 -7.58
CA GLY A 135 23.12 2.38 -8.28
C GLY A 135 22.25 1.46 -7.44
N LYS A 136 22.31 0.16 -7.69
CA LYS A 136 21.46 -0.88 -7.08
C LYS A 136 21.41 -0.86 -5.54
N ALA A 137 22.43 -0.33 -4.89
CA ALA A 137 22.51 -0.35 -3.42
C ALA A 137 21.39 0.45 -2.75
N ASN A 138 21.05 1.61 -3.30
CA ASN A 138 20.13 2.56 -2.66
C ASN A 138 18.98 3.05 -3.55
N ASP A 139 19.06 2.77 -4.85
CA ASP A 139 18.06 3.20 -5.83
C ASP A 139 18.13 2.28 -7.04
N TYR A 140 17.45 1.14 -6.94
CA TYR A 140 17.55 0.04 -7.91
C TYR A 140 17.13 0.50 -9.32
N GLU A 141 17.90 0.10 -10.32
CA GLU A 141 17.70 0.51 -11.71
C GLU A 141 16.31 0.08 -12.21
N GLN A 142 15.65 0.97 -12.93
CA GLN A 142 14.36 0.77 -13.60
C GLN A 142 13.18 0.37 -12.69
N VAL A 143 13.32 0.40 -11.38
CA VAL A 143 12.21 0.13 -10.45
C VAL A 143 11.26 1.33 -10.36
N GLY A 144 11.79 2.54 -10.35
CA GLY A 144 11.00 3.76 -10.31
C GLY A 144 10.57 4.16 -8.89
N LEU A 145 9.37 4.72 -8.75
CA LEU A 145 8.82 5.18 -7.47
C LEU A 145 7.84 4.14 -6.93
N CYS A 146 8.17 3.51 -5.79
CA CYS A 146 7.41 2.41 -5.19
C CYS A 146 6.42 2.85 -4.11
N SER A 147 6.55 4.05 -3.56
CA SER A 147 5.62 4.58 -2.55
C SER A 147 4.21 4.73 -3.11
N SER A 148 3.20 4.24 -2.37
CA SER A 148 1.81 4.58 -2.64
C SER A 148 1.56 5.96 -2.04
N PRO A 149 1.13 6.96 -2.82
CA PRO A 149 0.94 8.30 -2.28
C PRO A 149 -0.20 8.36 -1.25
N ALA A 150 -0.13 9.33 -0.33
CA ALA A 150 -1.27 9.71 0.51
C ALA A 150 -1.75 11.09 0.10
N VAL A 151 -3.07 11.29 0.03
CA VAL A 151 -3.71 12.56 -0.36
C VAL A 151 -4.54 13.08 0.82
N ASP A 152 -4.34 14.34 1.15
CA ASP A 152 -5.11 15.05 2.18
C ASP A 152 -5.44 16.46 1.67
N GLY A 153 -6.69 16.66 1.25
CA GLY A 153 -7.13 17.86 0.55
C GLY A 153 -6.34 18.07 -0.75
N ASP A 154 -5.72 19.24 -0.88
CA ASP A 154 -4.91 19.61 -2.05
C ASP A 154 -3.44 19.20 -1.92
N ARG A 155 -3.08 18.31 -1.00
CA ARG A 155 -1.71 17.87 -0.77
C ARG A 155 -1.54 16.39 -1.06
N VAL A 156 -0.46 16.06 -1.78
CA VAL A 156 -0.05 14.68 -2.09
C VAL A 156 1.30 14.43 -1.45
N TYR A 157 1.39 13.40 -0.62
CA TYR A 157 2.62 12.99 0.07
C TYR A 157 3.14 11.70 -0.54
N ALA A 158 4.43 11.63 -0.82
CA ALA A 158 5.08 10.42 -1.32
C ALA A 158 6.51 10.32 -0.81
N VAL A 159 7.05 9.09 -0.78
CA VAL A 159 8.47 8.84 -0.58
C VAL A 159 9.09 8.55 -1.94
N THR A 160 10.10 9.32 -2.32
CA THR A 160 10.76 9.19 -3.62
C THR A 160 11.79 8.06 -3.62
N ASN A 161 12.18 7.61 -4.83
CA ASN A 161 13.29 6.67 -5.01
C ASN A 161 14.62 7.16 -4.39
N ARG A 162 14.78 8.47 -4.16
CA ARG A 162 15.94 9.07 -3.51
C ARG A 162 15.90 9.06 -1.98
N CYS A 163 14.91 8.37 -1.39
CA CYS A 163 14.68 8.37 0.05
C CYS A 163 14.36 9.77 0.62
N GLU A 164 13.54 10.51 -0.11
CA GLU A 164 13.04 11.84 0.27
C GLU A 164 11.54 11.77 0.48
N VAL A 165 11.03 12.44 1.50
CA VAL A 165 9.59 12.70 1.66
C VAL A 165 9.26 13.98 0.94
N VAL A 166 8.29 13.95 0.04
CA VAL A 166 7.83 15.14 -0.69
C VAL A 166 6.35 15.39 -0.41
N CYS A 167 5.98 16.65 -0.33
CA CYS A 167 4.62 17.13 -0.39
C CYS A 167 4.43 17.90 -1.68
N LEU A 168 3.43 17.52 -2.45
CA LEU A 168 3.11 18.11 -3.75
C LEU A 168 1.74 18.79 -3.69
N ASP A 169 1.54 19.83 -4.53
CA ASP A 169 0.20 20.32 -4.84
C ASP A 169 -0.53 19.31 -5.73
N ALA A 170 -1.75 18.92 -5.37
CA ALA A 170 -2.53 17.93 -6.13
C ALA A 170 -2.86 18.36 -7.57
N HIS A 171 -2.75 19.67 -7.88
CA HIS A 171 -2.99 20.23 -9.20
C HIS A 171 -1.73 20.34 -10.04
N GLY A 172 -0.53 20.11 -9.46
CA GLY A 172 0.75 20.35 -10.11
C GLY A 172 0.91 21.81 -10.54
N GLN A 173 1.68 22.04 -11.61
CA GLN A 173 1.90 23.38 -12.15
C GLN A 173 0.91 23.77 -13.26
N ALA A 174 -0.29 23.19 -13.28
CA ALA A 174 -1.28 23.40 -14.36
C ALA A 174 -1.68 24.87 -14.57
N ASP A 175 -1.63 25.70 -13.54
CA ASP A 175 -1.92 27.15 -13.63
C ASP A 175 -0.67 28.03 -13.75
N GLY A 176 0.52 27.43 -13.93
CA GLY A 176 1.80 28.12 -14.06
C GLY A 176 2.31 28.74 -12.75
N LYS A 177 1.74 28.38 -11.59
CA LYS A 177 2.21 28.85 -10.29
C LYS A 177 3.05 27.77 -9.62
N ASN A 178 4.14 28.19 -9.03
CA ASN A 178 4.95 27.42 -8.11
C ASN A 178 4.57 27.84 -6.68
N ARG A 179 4.13 26.89 -5.86
CA ARG A 179 3.61 27.09 -4.51
C ARG A 179 4.57 26.54 -3.47
N GLY A 180 4.40 26.98 -2.25
CA GLY A 180 5.20 26.50 -1.13
C GLY A 180 6.59 27.14 -1.05
N PRO A 181 7.39 26.74 -0.04
CA PRO A 181 8.75 27.25 0.13
C PRO A 181 9.77 26.61 -0.80
N PHE A 182 9.46 25.45 -1.42
CA PHE A 182 10.35 24.82 -2.41
C PHE A 182 10.12 25.47 -3.78
N THR A 183 11.17 25.91 -4.45
CA THR A 183 11.08 26.67 -5.71
C THR A 183 12.14 26.25 -6.73
N ASP A 184 12.78 25.09 -6.52
CA ASP A 184 13.91 24.66 -7.34
C ASP A 184 13.65 23.33 -8.07
N GLU A 185 12.40 23.11 -8.53
CA GLU A 185 12.00 21.89 -9.25
C GLU A 185 12.82 21.68 -10.53
N ALA A 186 13.19 22.76 -11.20
CA ALA A 186 14.00 22.69 -12.41
C ALA A 186 15.37 22.03 -12.15
N GLN A 187 16.03 22.35 -11.05
CA GLN A 187 17.28 21.73 -10.65
C GLN A 187 17.04 20.35 -10.00
N TYR A 188 15.98 20.20 -9.21
CA TYR A 188 15.61 18.94 -8.59
C TYR A 188 15.42 17.82 -9.62
N THR A 189 14.64 18.09 -10.66
CA THR A 189 14.36 17.12 -11.73
C THR A 189 15.55 16.85 -12.65
N ALA A 190 16.47 17.81 -12.78
CA ALA A 190 17.73 17.59 -13.49
C ALA A 190 18.70 16.69 -12.72
N GLY A 191 18.68 16.78 -11.40
CA GLY A 191 19.64 16.12 -10.51
C GLY A 191 20.93 16.94 -10.31
N PRO A 192 21.77 16.53 -9.37
CA PRO A 192 22.99 17.24 -9.03
C PRO A 192 23.96 17.39 -10.20
N GLY A 193 24.50 18.59 -10.37
CA GLY A 193 25.56 18.88 -11.35
C GLY A 193 25.12 18.90 -12.83
N LYS A 194 23.81 18.79 -13.08
CA LYS A 194 23.24 18.91 -14.44
C LYS A 194 22.54 20.25 -14.62
N PRO A 195 22.44 20.76 -15.88
CA PRO A 195 21.67 21.96 -16.16
C PRO A 195 20.20 21.80 -15.74
N PRO A 196 19.55 22.83 -15.15
CA PRO A 196 18.15 22.78 -14.77
C PRO A 196 17.25 22.46 -15.97
N ILE A 197 16.22 21.61 -15.71
CA ILE A 197 15.21 21.23 -16.71
C ILE A 197 14.02 22.19 -16.57
N PRO A 198 13.67 22.98 -17.61
CA PRO A 198 12.53 23.89 -17.54
C PRO A 198 11.24 23.16 -17.20
N GLN A 199 10.49 23.67 -16.22
CA GLN A 199 9.21 23.13 -15.81
C GLN A 199 8.07 23.59 -16.73
N SER A 200 6.98 22.85 -16.77
CA SER A 200 5.79 23.06 -17.58
C SER A 200 4.51 22.78 -16.80
N ALA A 201 3.37 23.07 -17.39
CA ALA A 201 2.07 22.80 -16.78
C ALA A 201 1.78 21.31 -16.47
N THR A 202 2.58 20.40 -17.02
CA THR A 202 2.47 18.96 -16.80
C THR A 202 3.51 18.41 -15.81
N ASP A 203 4.20 19.29 -15.11
CA ASP A 203 5.12 18.92 -14.02
C ASP A 203 4.46 19.09 -12.65
N ALA A 204 4.95 18.35 -11.67
CA ALA A 204 4.52 18.49 -10.28
C ALA A 204 5.00 19.83 -9.68
N ASP A 205 4.24 20.32 -8.72
CA ASP A 205 4.57 21.46 -7.86
C ASP A 205 4.97 20.92 -6.48
N ILE A 206 6.23 21.06 -6.09
CA ILE A 206 6.77 20.56 -4.81
C ILE A 206 6.58 21.64 -3.75
N LEU A 207 5.72 21.41 -2.78
CA LEU A 207 5.49 22.34 -1.67
C LEU A 207 6.65 22.33 -0.68
N TRP A 208 7.13 21.15 -0.32
CA TRP A 208 8.30 20.93 0.52
C TRP A 208 8.90 19.54 0.30
N ARG A 209 10.17 19.39 0.69
CA ARG A 209 10.96 18.15 0.63
C ARG A 209 11.72 17.96 1.93
N PHE A 210 11.77 16.72 2.43
CA PHE A 210 12.60 16.29 3.55
C PHE A 210 13.50 15.14 3.08
N ASP A 211 14.81 15.35 3.04
CA ASP A 211 15.78 14.34 2.61
C ASP A 211 16.23 13.50 3.82
N MET A 212 15.72 12.26 3.92
CA MET A 212 16.01 11.37 5.04
C MET A 212 17.47 10.90 5.05
N ARG A 213 18.18 10.95 3.92
CA ARG A 213 19.59 10.60 3.84
C ARG A 213 20.46 11.72 4.42
N ASP A 214 20.22 12.94 4.03
CA ASP A 214 21.00 14.09 4.49
C ASP A 214 20.68 14.45 5.94
N GLU A 215 19.40 14.41 6.32
CA GLU A 215 18.97 14.83 7.66
C GLU A 215 19.16 13.75 8.74
N LEU A 216 19.06 12.46 8.37
CA LEU A 216 19.06 11.34 9.33
C LEU A 216 20.17 10.32 9.07
N GLY A 217 20.92 10.46 7.99
CA GLY A 217 21.89 9.48 7.54
C GLY A 217 21.28 8.15 7.10
N ALA A 218 20.03 8.16 6.60
CA ALA A 218 19.36 6.95 6.14
C ALA A 218 20.14 6.29 4.99
N PHE A 219 20.23 4.97 5.04
CA PHE A 219 20.80 4.15 3.97
C PHE A 219 19.73 3.16 3.48
N PRO A 220 18.88 3.59 2.51
CA PRO A 220 17.82 2.74 2.02
C PRO A 220 18.40 1.53 1.29
N ARG A 221 17.90 0.33 1.60
CA ARG A 221 18.29 -0.89 0.90
C ARG A 221 17.47 -1.05 -0.37
N ASN A 222 18.10 -1.25 -1.51
CA ASN A 222 17.51 -1.35 -2.84
C ASN A 222 16.71 -0.11 -3.23
N GLN A 223 15.65 0.20 -2.51
CA GLN A 223 14.70 1.27 -2.81
C GLN A 223 14.00 1.76 -1.53
N ALA A 224 13.76 3.05 -1.44
CA ALA A 224 12.82 3.58 -0.45
C ALA A 224 11.38 3.39 -0.95
N SER A 225 10.52 2.76 -0.13
CA SER A 225 9.19 2.31 -0.55
C SER A 225 8.06 2.62 0.43
N SER A 226 8.34 3.28 1.56
CA SER A 226 7.31 3.62 2.56
C SER A 226 6.12 4.34 1.93
N SER A 227 4.91 3.88 2.24
CA SER A 227 3.70 4.63 1.94
C SER A 227 3.39 5.55 3.11
N PRO A 228 3.27 6.88 2.89
CA PRO A 228 3.05 7.83 3.96
C PRO A 228 1.71 7.62 4.66
N LEU A 229 1.70 7.73 5.99
CA LEU A 229 0.51 7.67 6.84
C LEU A 229 0.20 9.06 7.38
N VAL A 230 -0.95 9.62 7.01
CA VAL A 230 -1.44 10.92 7.52
C VAL A 230 -2.38 10.68 8.70
N VAL A 231 -2.08 11.28 9.86
CA VAL A 231 -2.95 11.25 11.04
C VAL A 231 -3.01 12.65 11.65
N GLY A 232 -4.14 13.33 11.54
CA GLY A 232 -4.29 14.72 11.99
C GLY A 232 -3.29 15.64 11.28
N ASP A 233 -2.42 16.31 12.03
CA ASP A 233 -1.39 17.22 11.51
C ASP A 233 -0.04 16.51 11.29
N LYS A 234 0.04 15.22 11.54
CA LYS A 234 1.26 14.42 11.52
C LYS A 234 1.33 13.52 10.28
N LEU A 235 2.54 13.36 9.76
CA LEU A 235 2.88 12.45 8.66
C LEU A 235 3.93 11.46 9.15
N TYR A 236 3.61 10.17 9.12
CA TYR A 236 4.53 9.11 9.53
C TYR A 236 5.05 8.37 8.31
N VAL A 237 6.36 8.13 8.26
CA VAL A 237 7.03 7.39 7.18
C VAL A 237 8.18 6.55 7.74
N THR A 238 8.49 5.44 7.09
CA THR A 238 9.69 4.66 7.38
C THR A 238 10.85 5.13 6.52
N THR A 239 12.06 5.02 7.02
CA THR A 239 13.26 5.52 6.33
C THR A 239 13.80 4.54 5.30
N SER A 240 13.24 3.32 5.23
CA SER A 240 13.77 2.20 4.44
C SER A 240 15.26 1.92 4.73
N ASN A 241 15.74 2.31 5.94
CA ASN A 241 17.11 2.07 6.35
C ASN A 241 17.39 0.57 6.46
N GLY A 242 18.51 0.12 5.90
CA GLY A 242 18.82 -1.30 5.83
C GLY A 242 20.31 -1.59 5.68
N VAL A 243 20.59 -2.83 5.25
CA VAL A 243 21.96 -3.33 5.03
C VAL A 243 22.54 -2.86 3.70
N ASP A 244 23.84 -2.96 3.56
CA ASP A 244 24.55 -2.72 2.31
C ASP A 244 24.27 -3.82 1.28
N TRP A 245 24.74 -3.64 0.05
CA TRP A 245 24.60 -4.59 -1.03
C TRP A 245 25.13 -5.99 -0.71
N THR A 246 26.09 -6.10 0.19
CA THR A 246 26.68 -7.41 0.57
C THR A 246 25.79 -8.19 1.55
N ASN A 247 24.72 -7.59 2.07
CA ASN A 247 23.86 -8.12 3.16
C ASN A 247 24.65 -8.45 4.44
N LYS A 248 25.78 -7.76 4.68
CA LYS A 248 26.68 -8.05 5.82
C LYS A 248 26.83 -6.89 6.78
N HIS A 249 26.65 -5.66 6.30
CA HIS A 249 26.89 -4.47 7.08
C HIS A 249 25.65 -3.58 7.16
N LEU A 250 25.47 -2.94 8.30
CA LEU A 250 24.50 -1.88 8.52
C LEU A 250 25.24 -0.54 8.47
N PRO A 251 25.21 0.19 7.34
CA PRO A 251 25.96 1.46 7.22
C PRO A 251 25.47 2.53 8.19
N SER A 252 24.17 2.53 8.51
CA SER A 252 23.54 3.53 9.38
C SER A 252 22.77 2.88 10.56
N PRO A 253 23.46 2.23 11.50
CA PRO A 253 22.80 1.49 12.59
C PRO A 253 22.07 2.39 13.61
N ASN A 254 22.34 3.69 13.60
CA ASN A 254 21.72 4.67 14.49
C ASN A 254 20.61 5.49 13.82
N CYS A 255 20.38 5.31 12.51
CA CYS A 255 19.28 5.96 11.82
C CYS A 255 17.93 5.44 12.37
N PRO A 256 16.95 6.30 12.68
CA PRO A 256 15.62 5.84 13.07
C PRO A 256 14.97 5.07 11.90
N ALA A 257 14.25 3.99 12.21
CA ALA A 257 13.50 3.24 11.21
C ALA A 257 12.17 3.93 10.85
N LEU A 258 11.59 4.68 11.79
CA LEU A 258 10.30 5.36 11.66
C LEU A 258 10.42 6.81 12.15
N ILE A 259 9.85 7.75 11.39
CA ILE A 259 9.82 9.19 11.71
C ILE A 259 8.42 9.79 11.59
N CYS A 260 8.24 10.92 12.25
CA CYS A 260 7.04 11.75 12.20
C CYS A 260 7.41 13.17 11.75
N LEU A 261 6.76 13.64 10.71
CA LEU A 261 6.89 15.01 10.19
C LEU A 261 5.60 15.82 10.44
N ASP A 262 5.73 17.12 10.53
CA ASP A 262 4.61 18.04 10.36
C ASP A 262 4.16 18.01 8.89
N LYS A 263 2.91 17.66 8.63
CA LYS A 263 2.43 17.45 7.25
C LYS A 263 2.40 18.72 6.42
N ILE A 264 2.35 19.91 7.06
CA ILE A 264 2.26 21.21 6.37
C ILE A 264 3.62 21.74 5.99
N SER A 265 4.59 21.64 6.90
CA SER A 265 5.94 22.24 6.73
C SER A 265 7.03 21.24 6.38
N GLY A 266 6.78 19.93 6.52
CA GLY A 266 7.80 18.88 6.36
C GLY A 266 8.84 18.82 7.50
N LYS A 267 8.64 19.57 8.59
CA LYS A 267 9.57 19.62 9.72
C LYS A 267 9.52 18.30 10.50
N LEU A 268 10.69 17.76 10.86
CA LEU A 268 10.81 16.61 11.74
C LEU A 268 10.25 16.93 13.14
N LEU A 269 9.28 16.17 13.59
CA LEU A 269 8.63 16.30 14.91
C LEU A 269 9.12 15.23 15.89
N ALA A 270 9.28 13.98 15.42
CA ALA A 270 9.71 12.86 16.24
C ALA A 270 10.39 11.78 15.40
N ALA A 271 11.19 10.96 16.05
CA ALA A 271 11.81 9.77 15.49
C ALA A 271 11.78 8.65 16.55
N GLU A 272 11.69 7.39 16.11
CA GLU A 272 11.81 6.27 17.03
C GLU A 272 13.24 6.09 17.53
N HIS A 273 13.39 5.62 18.76
CA HIS A 273 14.66 5.37 19.40
C HIS A 273 14.77 3.96 20.00
N SER A 274 13.98 3.02 19.48
CA SER A 274 13.97 1.62 19.93
C SER A 274 15.17 0.82 19.44
N GLY A 275 15.99 1.42 18.56
CA GLY A 275 17.17 0.81 17.98
C GLY A 275 16.85 -0.29 16.99
N ILE A 276 15.74 -0.17 16.28
CA ILE A 276 15.29 -1.12 15.25
C ILE A 276 16.38 -1.31 14.21
N SER A 277 16.92 -0.21 13.65
CA SER A 277 17.94 -0.28 12.61
C SER A 277 19.18 -1.07 12.99
N ARG A 278 19.51 -1.19 14.29
CA ARG A 278 20.64 -2.02 14.75
C ARG A 278 20.39 -3.52 14.66
N ARG A 279 19.11 -3.91 14.56
CA ARG A 279 18.66 -5.31 14.53
C ARG A 279 18.07 -5.71 13.20
N THR A 280 17.88 -4.76 12.27
CA THR A 280 17.33 -4.99 10.93
C THR A 280 18.19 -6.01 10.18
N TRP A 281 17.55 -7.01 9.61
CA TRP A 281 18.22 -8.06 8.84
C TRP A 281 18.47 -7.66 7.39
N VAL A 282 17.49 -7.01 6.75
CA VAL A 282 17.62 -6.48 5.38
C VAL A 282 17.20 -5.02 5.33
N CYS A 283 15.92 -4.71 5.52
CA CYS A 283 15.40 -3.36 5.36
C CYS A 283 14.09 -3.15 6.13
N ASN A 284 13.74 -1.89 6.36
CA ASN A 284 12.47 -1.46 6.92
C ASN A 284 11.55 -1.00 5.78
N TRP A 285 10.94 -1.94 5.04
CA TRP A 285 10.06 -1.63 3.90
C TRP A 285 8.58 -1.53 4.24
N SER A 286 8.14 -2.07 5.38
CA SER A 286 6.75 -1.95 5.83
C SER A 286 6.34 -0.49 5.98
N SER A 287 5.04 -0.21 5.85
CA SER A 287 4.47 1.11 6.11
C SER A 287 3.81 1.14 7.49
N PRO A 288 3.79 2.29 8.20
CA PRO A 288 3.15 2.41 9.50
C PRO A 288 1.63 2.47 9.36
N SER A 289 0.90 1.93 10.35
CA SER A 289 -0.56 2.00 10.48
C SER A 289 -0.95 2.73 11.76
N TYR A 290 -2.20 3.18 11.86
CA TYR A 290 -2.71 3.87 13.04
C TYR A 290 -4.12 3.42 13.39
N ALA A 291 -4.36 3.27 14.69
CA ALA A 291 -5.70 3.20 15.27
C ALA A 291 -5.68 3.61 16.76
N VAL A 292 -6.87 3.80 17.32
CA VAL A 292 -7.03 3.90 18.78
C VAL A 292 -7.24 2.48 19.31
N LEU A 293 -6.17 1.88 19.85
CA LEU A 293 -6.18 0.53 20.40
C LEU A 293 -6.44 0.57 21.91
N ALA A 294 -7.53 -0.06 22.35
CA ALA A 294 -7.97 -0.04 23.77
C ALA A 294 -7.97 1.37 24.38
N GLY A 295 -8.42 2.37 23.63
CA GLY A 295 -8.47 3.77 24.05
C GLY A 295 -7.16 4.56 23.89
N ASN A 296 -6.10 3.93 23.40
CA ASN A 296 -4.78 4.57 23.23
C ASN A 296 -4.49 4.83 21.72
N PRO A 297 -4.31 6.09 21.28
CA PRO A 297 -3.80 6.39 19.96
C PRO A 297 -2.44 5.69 19.74
N THR A 298 -2.33 4.83 18.72
CA THR A 298 -1.16 3.96 18.54
C THR A 298 -0.75 3.91 17.09
N ILE A 299 0.52 4.20 16.83
CA ILE A 299 1.19 3.92 15.55
C ILE A 299 1.73 2.49 15.63
N VAL A 300 1.37 1.66 14.65
CA VAL A 300 1.81 0.26 14.57
C VAL A 300 2.74 0.11 13.38
N PHE A 301 3.88 -0.52 13.59
CA PHE A 301 4.91 -0.68 12.57
C PHE A 301 5.51 -2.09 12.58
N GLY A 302 5.54 -2.73 11.42
CA GLY A 302 6.26 -3.97 11.19
C GLY A 302 7.69 -3.69 10.74
N ALA A 303 8.67 -4.28 11.39
CA ALA A 303 10.06 -3.87 11.21
C ALA A 303 10.95 -4.97 10.59
N GLY A 304 12.06 -4.53 10.01
CA GLY A 304 13.05 -5.40 9.37
C GLY A 304 13.84 -6.28 10.34
N ASP A 305 13.56 -6.22 11.65
CA ASP A 305 14.06 -7.14 12.66
C ASP A 305 13.05 -8.25 13.03
N GLY A 306 11.95 -8.35 12.27
CA GLY A 306 10.92 -9.37 12.46
C GLY A 306 9.92 -9.10 13.58
N PHE A 307 9.97 -7.91 14.19
CA PHE A 307 9.03 -7.49 15.23
C PHE A 307 7.94 -6.56 14.68
N CYS A 308 6.77 -6.63 15.31
CA CYS A 308 5.74 -5.61 15.22
C CYS A 308 5.82 -4.72 16.46
N TYR A 309 5.83 -3.41 16.25
CA TYR A 309 5.94 -2.40 17.30
C TYR A 309 4.67 -1.57 17.41
N GLY A 310 4.32 -1.18 18.63
CA GLY A 310 3.33 -0.14 18.90
C GLY A 310 3.98 1.05 19.59
N PHE A 311 3.77 2.22 19.01
CA PHE A 311 4.30 3.50 19.48
C PHE A 311 3.17 4.44 19.90
N ASP A 312 3.47 5.40 20.77
CA ASP A 312 2.59 6.57 20.91
C ASP A 312 2.75 7.54 19.71
N MET A 313 1.99 8.64 19.75
CA MET A 313 1.98 9.63 18.67
C MET A 313 3.30 10.41 18.53
N ASP A 314 4.21 10.31 19.50
CA ASP A 314 5.55 10.91 19.50
C ASP A 314 6.65 9.85 19.32
N LEU A 315 6.26 8.67 18.82
CA LEU A 315 7.15 7.54 18.49
C LEU A 315 7.94 6.98 19.67
N LYS A 316 7.40 7.07 20.90
CA LYS A 316 7.91 6.31 22.04
C LYS A 316 7.34 4.91 22.01
N GLU A 317 8.21 3.89 22.04
CA GLU A 317 7.79 2.49 22.08
C GLU A 317 6.91 2.23 23.32
N ARG A 318 5.75 1.64 23.08
CA ARG A 318 4.87 1.13 24.13
C ARG A 318 5.01 -0.37 24.28
N TRP A 319 5.00 -1.08 23.15
CA TRP A 319 5.10 -2.52 23.10
C TRP A 319 5.78 -2.99 21.82
N ARG A 320 6.26 -4.22 21.87
CA ARG A 320 6.73 -4.96 20.70
C ARG A 320 6.27 -6.42 20.78
N PHE A 321 6.17 -7.06 19.62
CA PHE A 321 5.75 -8.44 19.47
C PHE A 321 6.65 -9.12 18.43
N ASP A 322 7.28 -10.25 18.78
CA ASP A 322 8.04 -11.07 17.83
C ASP A 322 7.06 -11.82 16.92
N CYS A 323 7.07 -11.46 15.63
CA CYS A 323 6.20 -12.04 14.61
C CYS A 323 6.64 -13.43 14.17
N ASN A 324 7.88 -13.82 14.47
CA ASN A 324 8.41 -15.12 14.14
C ASN A 324 8.07 -16.15 15.22
N PRO A 325 7.52 -17.32 14.85
CA PRO A 325 7.31 -18.40 15.81
C PRO A 325 8.64 -18.89 16.40
N PRO A 326 8.65 -19.39 17.66
CA PRO A 326 9.87 -19.85 18.34
C PRO A 326 10.70 -20.86 17.53
N GLU A 327 10.04 -21.75 16.80
CA GLU A 327 10.68 -22.77 15.93
C GLU A 327 11.44 -22.18 14.76
N ARG A 328 11.24 -20.88 14.43
CA ARG A 328 12.00 -20.16 13.41
C ARG A 328 13.32 -19.60 13.93
N HIS A 329 13.45 -19.46 15.26
CA HIS A 329 14.68 -18.98 15.87
C HIS A 329 15.67 -20.10 16.19
N VAL A 330 15.17 -21.28 16.55
CA VAL A 330 16.04 -22.40 17.02
C VAL A 330 15.55 -23.72 16.45
N LYS A 331 16.46 -24.50 15.85
CA LYS A 331 16.24 -25.88 15.39
C LYS A 331 17.30 -26.79 15.98
N ASN A 332 16.87 -27.87 16.67
CA ASN A 332 17.76 -28.83 17.33
C ASN A 332 18.78 -28.16 18.28
N GLY A 333 18.34 -27.16 19.04
CA GLY A 333 19.16 -26.41 19.98
C GLY A 333 20.15 -25.43 19.35
N LYS A 334 20.13 -25.25 18.03
CA LYS A 334 21.00 -24.31 17.31
C LYS A 334 20.19 -23.13 16.76
N PRO A 335 20.67 -21.87 16.91
CA PRO A 335 20.03 -20.71 16.31
C PRO A 335 19.94 -20.85 14.78
N LEU A 336 18.76 -20.56 14.24
CA LEU A 336 18.55 -20.38 12.81
C LEU A 336 18.89 -18.94 12.41
N LYS A 337 19.43 -18.76 11.23
CA LYS A 337 19.78 -17.45 10.68
C LYS A 337 18.67 -16.97 9.73
N TYR A 338 18.51 -15.65 9.66
CA TYR A 338 17.76 -15.00 8.60
C TYR A 338 18.26 -15.46 7.21
N GLY A 339 17.35 -15.55 6.25
CA GLY A 339 17.67 -15.99 4.87
C GLY A 339 17.64 -17.50 4.66
N LEU A 340 17.53 -18.31 5.73
CA LEU A 340 17.29 -19.74 5.57
C LEU A 340 15.79 -20.01 5.28
N PRO A 341 15.45 -21.04 4.49
CA PRO A 341 14.04 -21.35 4.16
C PRO A 341 13.13 -21.55 5.39
N ASP A 342 13.68 -22.04 6.49
CA ASP A 342 12.98 -22.27 7.77
C ASP A 342 13.43 -21.34 8.89
N GLY A 343 14.27 -20.33 8.60
CA GLY A 343 14.76 -19.33 9.53
C GLY A 343 13.75 -18.19 9.77
N PRO A 344 14.12 -17.26 10.69
CA PRO A 344 13.30 -16.08 10.94
C PRO A 344 13.28 -15.15 9.72
N SER A 345 12.20 -14.40 9.58
CA SER A 345 11.96 -13.46 8.49
C SER A 345 11.63 -12.07 9.03
N ASP A 346 11.92 -11.04 8.25
CA ASP A 346 11.51 -9.65 8.54
C ASP A 346 10.02 -9.42 8.27
N VAL A 347 9.54 -8.23 8.59
CA VAL A 347 8.17 -7.83 8.30
C VAL A 347 8.21 -6.78 7.18
N ILE A 348 7.65 -7.15 6.02
CA ILE A 348 7.48 -6.27 4.85
C ILE A 348 6.02 -5.82 4.74
N ALA A 349 5.09 -6.72 5.03
CA ALA A 349 3.67 -6.43 5.05
C ALA A 349 3.32 -5.27 5.98
N THR A 350 2.39 -4.42 5.58
CA THR A 350 1.84 -3.37 6.44
C THR A 350 0.91 -3.99 7.50
N PRO A 351 1.01 -3.63 8.79
CA PRO A 351 0.09 -4.08 9.81
C PRO A 351 -1.35 -3.64 9.50
N VAL A 352 -2.32 -4.55 9.62
CA VAL A 352 -3.75 -4.25 9.49
C VAL A 352 -4.37 -4.17 10.87
N ILE A 353 -5.16 -3.14 11.13
CA ILE A 353 -5.82 -2.96 12.42
C ILE A 353 -7.34 -3.05 12.25
N LEU A 354 -7.96 -3.96 13.00
CA LEU A 354 -9.42 -4.11 13.03
C LEU A 354 -9.88 -4.60 14.41
N ASN A 355 -10.85 -3.89 15.02
CA ASN A 355 -11.48 -4.28 16.30
C ASN A 355 -10.46 -4.54 17.41
N ASP A 356 -9.57 -3.56 17.69
CA ASP A 356 -8.48 -3.64 18.68
C ASP A 356 -7.45 -4.76 18.43
N ARG A 357 -7.45 -5.38 17.25
CA ARG A 357 -6.51 -6.42 16.86
C ARG A 357 -5.62 -5.94 15.71
N VAL A 358 -4.38 -6.40 15.74
CA VAL A 358 -3.39 -6.19 14.68
C VAL A 358 -3.15 -7.52 13.98
N TYR A 359 -3.31 -7.54 12.66
CA TYR A 359 -3.01 -8.69 11.80
C TYR A 359 -1.75 -8.38 11.01
N ILE A 360 -0.74 -9.25 11.08
CA ILE A 360 0.55 -9.01 10.46
C ILE A 360 1.23 -10.32 10.04
N ALA A 361 1.70 -10.34 8.80
CA ALA A 361 2.46 -11.46 8.24
C ALA A 361 3.96 -11.17 8.28
N VAL A 362 4.77 -12.22 8.35
CA VAL A 362 6.21 -12.13 8.12
C VAL A 362 6.52 -12.46 6.68
N GLY A 363 7.40 -11.69 6.08
CA GLY A 363 7.89 -11.82 4.73
C GLY A 363 9.41 -11.93 4.68
N GLN A 364 9.95 -11.80 3.51
CA GLN A 364 11.38 -11.73 3.26
C GLN A 364 11.62 -11.07 1.93
N ASP A 365 12.76 -10.41 1.77
CA ASP A 365 13.20 -9.91 0.46
C ASP A 365 12.95 -10.98 -0.61
N PRO A 366 12.14 -10.70 -1.66
CA PRO A 366 11.83 -11.66 -2.72
C PRO A 366 13.06 -12.28 -3.41
N GLU A 367 14.19 -11.57 -3.42
CA GLU A 367 15.47 -12.11 -3.92
C GLU A 367 15.96 -13.32 -3.11
N GLN A 368 15.46 -13.54 -1.90
CA GLN A 368 15.77 -14.69 -1.05
C GLN A 368 14.88 -15.92 -1.36
N GLY A 369 13.88 -15.74 -2.23
CA GLY A 369 12.95 -16.79 -2.66
C GLY A 369 11.88 -17.17 -1.64
N ASP A 370 11.18 -18.24 -1.93
CA ASP A 370 10.11 -18.78 -1.10
C ASP A 370 10.64 -19.32 0.24
N GLY A 371 9.77 -19.39 1.23
CA GLY A 371 10.14 -19.95 2.52
C GLY A 371 8.96 -20.00 3.47
N ALA A 372 9.23 -20.50 4.67
CA ALA A 372 8.24 -20.54 5.72
C ALA A 372 8.03 -19.16 6.32
N GLY A 373 6.77 -18.78 6.45
CA GLY A 373 6.32 -17.54 7.06
C GLY A 373 5.46 -17.78 8.29
N ALA A 374 4.79 -16.73 8.71
CA ALA A 374 3.72 -16.78 9.71
C ALA A 374 2.79 -15.59 9.51
N ILE A 375 1.54 -15.75 9.93
CA ILE A 375 0.63 -14.61 10.15
C ILE A 375 0.19 -14.62 11.62
N ASN A 376 0.14 -13.44 12.21
CA ASN A 376 -0.18 -13.25 13.63
C ASN A 376 -1.42 -12.37 13.79
N CYS A 377 -2.22 -12.67 14.79
CA CYS A 377 -3.23 -11.77 15.34
C CYS A 377 -2.82 -11.38 16.76
N ILE A 378 -2.63 -10.08 16.98
CA ILE A 378 -2.15 -9.50 18.22
C ILE A 378 -3.26 -8.63 18.79
N GLU A 379 -3.50 -8.73 20.09
CA GLU A 379 -4.40 -7.87 20.84
C GLU A 379 -3.60 -7.18 21.96
N PRO A 380 -3.02 -5.97 21.70
CA PRO A 380 -2.10 -5.34 22.63
C PRO A 380 -2.77 -4.84 23.90
N LYS A 381 -4.09 -4.57 23.91
CA LYS A 381 -4.84 -4.05 25.09
C LYS A 381 -4.07 -2.88 25.74
N ASN A 382 -3.86 -2.96 27.07
CA ASN A 382 -3.03 -2.01 27.83
C ASN A 382 -1.64 -2.61 28.17
N LEU A 383 -1.13 -3.52 27.33
CA LEU A 383 0.15 -4.18 27.52
C LEU A 383 1.29 -3.23 27.15
N THR A 384 2.44 -3.43 27.79
CA THR A 384 3.68 -2.67 27.54
C THR A 384 4.90 -3.60 27.50
N GLY A 385 5.97 -3.15 26.85
CA GLY A 385 7.19 -3.92 26.70
C GLY A 385 7.05 -5.07 25.69
N ASP A 386 7.69 -6.21 25.96
CA ASP A 386 7.59 -7.37 25.10
C ASP A 386 6.28 -8.13 25.38
N ILE A 387 5.36 -8.09 24.44
CA ILE A 387 4.03 -8.71 24.56
C ILE A 387 3.91 -9.99 23.73
N THR A 388 5.00 -10.57 23.28
CA THR A 388 5.00 -11.74 22.38
C THR A 388 4.13 -12.89 22.91
N GLN A 389 4.14 -13.13 24.21
CA GLN A 389 3.33 -14.19 24.81
C GLN A 389 1.94 -13.73 25.27
N THR A 390 1.84 -12.51 25.80
CA THR A 390 0.62 -11.99 26.44
C THR A 390 -0.34 -11.31 25.48
N GLY A 391 0.17 -10.76 24.36
CA GLY A 391 -0.63 -10.10 23.33
C GLY A 391 -1.06 -11.02 22.20
N ARG A 392 -0.59 -12.26 22.14
CA ARG A 392 -0.91 -13.20 21.07
C ARG A 392 -2.34 -13.73 21.22
N VAL A 393 -3.20 -13.44 20.23
CA VAL A 393 -4.51 -14.10 20.11
C VAL A 393 -4.31 -15.46 19.46
N TRP A 394 -3.63 -15.47 18.31
CA TRP A 394 -3.21 -16.67 17.59
C TRP A 394 -2.02 -16.37 16.67
N SER A 395 -1.34 -17.41 16.26
CA SER A 395 -0.29 -17.37 15.24
C SER A 395 -0.44 -18.60 14.35
N ASN A 396 -0.34 -18.42 13.03
CA ASN A 396 -0.35 -19.52 12.07
C ASN A 396 1.00 -19.56 11.34
N ALA A 397 1.82 -20.55 11.68
CA ALA A 397 3.13 -20.78 11.09
C ALA A 397 3.11 -21.75 9.89
N LYS A 398 1.91 -22.15 9.42
CA LYS A 398 1.74 -23.03 8.25
C LYS A 398 1.57 -22.26 6.93
N VAL A 399 1.66 -20.92 6.99
CA VAL A 399 1.66 -20.05 5.82
C VAL A 399 3.08 -19.86 5.32
N GLY A 400 3.24 -19.59 4.02
CA GLY A 400 4.51 -19.17 3.43
C GLY A 400 4.83 -17.71 3.75
N ARG A 401 6.02 -17.25 3.34
CA ARG A 401 6.42 -15.84 3.41
C ARG A 401 5.46 -14.97 2.63
N SER A 402 5.16 -13.80 3.19
CA SER A 402 4.18 -12.90 2.61
C SER A 402 4.63 -11.44 2.79
N ASP A 403 4.71 -10.73 1.68
CA ASP A 403 4.91 -9.28 1.63
C ASP A 403 3.56 -8.55 1.55
N SER A 404 2.48 -9.32 1.43
CA SER A 404 1.12 -8.83 1.25
C SER A 404 0.50 -8.34 2.56
N THR A 405 -0.17 -7.20 2.49
CA THR A 405 -1.06 -6.70 3.53
C THR A 405 -2.39 -7.46 3.46
N ALA A 406 -2.85 -8.00 4.59
CA ALA A 406 -4.07 -8.79 4.62
C ALA A 406 -5.33 -7.96 4.39
N SER A 407 -6.40 -8.61 3.86
CA SER A 407 -7.76 -8.08 3.92
C SER A 407 -8.52 -8.79 5.02
N VAL A 408 -9.11 -8.05 5.96
CA VAL A 408 -9.82 -8.63 7.10
C VAL A 408 -11.26 -8.14 7.11
N GLY A 409 -12.22 -9.06 6.96
CA GLY A 409 -13.64 -8.72 6.95
C GLY A 409 -14.53 -9.95 7.17
N ASP A 410 -15.73 -9.74 7.69
CA ASP A 410 -16.74 -10.78 7.91
C ASP A 410 -16.24 -12.01 8.69
N GLY A 411 -15.31 -11.80 9.64
CA GLY A 411 -14.71 -12.86 10.44
C GLY A 411 -13.66 -13.69 9.69
N LEU A 412 -13.16 -13.23 8.54
CA LEU A 412 -12.19 -13.90 7.70
C LEU A 412 -10.96 -13.00 7.47
N VAL A 413 -9.82 -13.64 7.26
CA VAL A 413 -8.57 -13.01 6.84
C VAL A 413 -8.18 -13.59 5.49
N TYR A 414 -7.94 -12.73 4.51
CA TYR A 414 -7.39 -13.12 3.22
C TYR A 414 -5.95 -12.64 3.13
N LEU A 415 -5.04 -13.56 2.89
CA LEU A 415 -3.61 -13.33 2.79
C LEU A 415 -3.07 -13.92 1.49
N ALA A 416 -2.19 -13.20 0.82
CA ALA A 416 -1.43 -13.76 -0.30
C ALA A 416 0.01 -14.04 0.13
N GLU A 417 0.53 -15.19 -0.27
CA GLU A 417 1.93 -15.58 -0.09
C GLU A 417 2.74 -15.24 -1.33
N PHE A 418 4.01 -14.93 -1.17
CA PHE A 418 4.91 -14.70 -2.28
C PHE A 418 4.94 -15.87 -3.26
N SER A 419 4.83 -17.11 -2.76
CA SER A 419 4.77 -18.34 -3.55
C SER A 419 3.59 -18.45 -4.53
N GLY A 420 2.61 -17.53 -4.48
CA GLY A 420 1.43 -17.57 -5.37
C GLY A 420 0.15 -18.09 -4.70
N ILE A 421 0.20 -18.43 -3.42
CA ILE A 421 -0.95 -18.98 -2.71
C ILE A 421 -1.77 -17.87 -2.06
N ILE A 422 -3.08 -17.82 -2.35
CA ILE A 422 -4.06 -17.03 -1.60
C ILE A 422 -4.66 -17.92 -0.51
N ARG A 423 -4.70 -17.45 0.74
CA ARG A 423 -5.32 -18.15 1.86
C ARG A 423 -6.51 -17.39 2.42
N CYS A 424 -7.55 -18.13 2.77
CA CYS A 424 -8.63 -17.67 3.63
C CYS A 424 -8.50 -18.33 5.00
N LEU A 425 -8.42 -17.51 6.04
CA LEU A 425 -8.29 -17.96 7.42
C LEU A 425 -9.48 -17.46 8.24
N ASP A 426 -9.83 -18.18 9.30
CA ASP A 426 -10.76 -17.69 10.31
C ASP A 426 -10.08 -16.60 11.16
N ALA A 427 -10.67 -15.42 11.24
CA ALA A 427 -10.08 -14.26 11.90
C ALA A 427 -9.96 -14.41 13.43
N ASN A 428 -10.70 -15.33 14.05
CA ASN A 428 -10.66 -15.56 15.50
C ASN A 428 -9.64 -16.63 15.91
N THR A 429 -9.35 -17.57 15.00
CA THR A 429 -8.53 -18.76 15.33
C THR A 429 -7.25 -18.86 14.50
N GLY A 430 -7.18 -18.13 13.36
CA GLY A 430 -6.08 -18.26 12.40
C GLY A 430 -6.06 -19.57 11.61
N GLN A 431 -7.09 -20.42 11.77
CA GLN A 431 -7.17 -21.70 11.06
C GLN A 431 -7.49 -21.46 9.58
N GLU A 432 -6.80 -22.19 8.71
CA GLU A 432 -7.09 -22.17 7.28
C GLU A 432 -8.46 -22.79 6.99
N ILE A 433 -9.26 -22.08 6.18
CA ILE A 433 -10.54 -22.52 5.67
C ILE A 433 -10.37 -23.08 4.26
N TRP A 434 -9.66 -22.33 3.40
CA TRP A 434 -9.29 -22.75 2.07
C TRP A 434 -8.04 -21.99 1.57
N ASN A 435 -7.43 -22.52 0.52
CA ASN A 435 -6.38 -21.85 -0.22
C ASN A 435 -6.59 -21.99 -1.73
N HIS A 436 -5.93 -21.13 -2.51
CA HIS A 436 -5.97 -21.12 -3.97
C HIS A 436 -4.58 -20.76 -4.52
N ASP A 437 -4.07 -21.59 -5.41
CA ASP A 437 -2.82 -21.37 -6.11
C ASP A 437 -3.08 -20.58 -7.39
N THR A 438 -2.36 -19.47 -7.58
CA THR A 438 -2.41 -18.63 -8.79
C THR A 438 -1.34 -18.98 -9.79
N GLU A 439 -0.50 -19.99 -9.49
CA GLU A 439 0.57 -20.54 -10.35
C GLU A 439 1.67 -19.52 -10.73
N ALA A 440 1.79 -18.41 -9.98
CA ALA A 440 2.82 -17.39 -10.17
C ALA A 440 3.01 -16.58 -8.89
N HIS A 441 4.17 -15.95 -8.74
CA HIS A 441 4.48 -15.11 -7.57
C HIS A 441 3.51 -13.94 -7.42
N ILE A 442 3.22 -13.60 -6.17
CA ILE A 442 2.35 -12.49 -5.79
C ILE A 442 3.17 -11.48 -5.00
N TRP A 443 3.22 -10.24 -5.49
CA TRP A 443 3.86 -9.10 -4.86
C TRP A 443 2.86 -8.18 -4.17
N GLY A 444 1.66 -8.09 -4.76
CA GLY A 444 0.58 -7.24 -4.27
C GLY A 444 -0.19 -7.89 -3.13
N SER A 445 -1.19 -7.19 -2.66
CA SER A 445 -2.08 -7.62 -1.56
C SER A 445 -3.46 -7.98 -2.10
N THR A 446 -4.23 -8.73 -1.31
CA THR A 446 -5.64 -8.98 -1.61
C THR A 446 -6.46 -7.71 -1.41
N LEU A 447 -7.47 -7.48 -2.25
CA LEU A 447 -8.51 -6.48 -2.05
C LEU A 447 -9.85 -7.19 -1.83
N LEU A 448 -10.46 -6.98 -0.66
CA LEU A 448 -11.83 -7.42 -0.38
C LEU A 448 -12.81 -6.29 -0.75
N ALA A 449 -13.62 -6.51 -1.78
CA ALA A 449 -14.64 -5.56 -2.23
C ALA A 449 -15.82 -6.27 -2.87
N ASP A 450 -17.04 -5.77 -2.70
CA ASP A 450 -18.26 -6.28 -3.34
C ASP A 450 -18.49 -7.80 -3.16
N GLY A 451 -18.13 -8.34 -1.99
CA GLY A 451 -18.21 -9.78 -1.71
C GLY A 451 -17.23 -10.62 -2.54
N LYS A 452 -16.15 -10.02 -3.01
CA LYS A 452 -15.11 -10.63 -3.85
C LYS A 452 -13.72 -10.31 -3.33
N ILE A 453 -12.77 -11.17 -3.68
CA ILE A 453 -11.33 -10.95 -3.49
C ILE A 453 -10.72 -10.74 -4.88
N TYR A 454 -10.02 -9.64 -5.04
CA TYR A 454 -9.26 -9.31 -6.25
C TYR A 454 -7.76 -9.38 -5.92
N LEU A 455 -6.99 -10.02 -6.79
CA LEU A 455 -5.54 -10.13 -6.63
C LEU A 455 -4.85 -10.31 -7.98
N GLY A 456 -3.75 -9.61 -8.20
CA GLY A 456 -2.87 -9.77 -9.36
C GLY A 456 -1.65 -10.63 -9.05
N ASN A 457 -1.08 -11.27 -10.07
CA ASN A 457 0.18 -11.99 -9.99
C ASN A 457 1.20 -11.51 -11.03
N GLU A 458 2.40 -12.00 -10.96
CA GLU A 458 3.54 -11.61 -11.81
C GLU A 458 3.38 -12.05 -13.28
N ASN A 459 2.50 -13.02 -13.57
CA ASN A 459 2.15 -13.41 -14.94
C ASN A 459 1.09 -12.50 -15.58
N GLY A 460 0.63 -11.45 -14.88
CA GLY A 460 -0.38 -10.51 -15.37
C GLY A 460 -1.81 -11.02 -15.23
N GLN A 461 -2.03 -12.09 -14.49
CA GLN A 461 -3.35 -12.61 -14.24
C GLN A 461 -3.99 -11.91 -13.02
N LEU A 462 -5.15 -11.30 -13.24
CA LEU A 462 -6.02 -10.82 -12.18
C LEU A 462 -7.00 -11.95 -11.82
N THR A 463 -6.85 -12.51 -10.61
CA THR A 463 -7.74 -13.54 -10.06
C THR A 463 -8.86 -12.92 -9.25
N ILE A 464 -10.08 -13.40 -9.43
CA ILE A 464 -11.30 -12.92 -8.76
C ILE A 464 -11.99 -14.11 -8.10
N LEU A 465 -12.03 -14.10 -6.76
CA LEU A 465 -12.64 -15.13 -5.94
C LEU A 465 -13.89 -14.58 -5.22
N ALA A 466 -14.86 -15.44 -4.92
CA ALA A 466 -15.91 -15.09 -3.97
C ALA A 466 -15.32 -14.97 -2.55
N ALA A 467 -15.67 -13.89 -1.85
CA ALA A 467 -15.40 -13.81 -0.42
C ALA A 467 -16.31 -14.76 0.35
N GLY A 468 -15.78 -15.41 1.37
CA GLY A 468 -16.55 -16.34 2.22
C GLY A 468 -15.80 -17.62 2.55
N LYS A 469 -16.49 -18.52 3.26
CA LYS A 469 -15.92 -19.79 3.73
C LYS A 469 -15.83 -20.87 2.66
N GLU A 470 -16.48 -20.68 1.52
CA GLU A 470 -16.43 -21.61 0.38
C GLU A 470 -15.52 -21.07 -0.70
N LYS A 471 -14.52 -21.86 -1.12
CA LYS A 471 -13.64 -21.49 -2.22
C LYS A 471 -14.39 -21.51 -3.55
N LYS A 472 -14.49 -20.34 -4.22
CA LYS A 472 -15.11 -20.23 -5.55
C LYS A 472 -14.36 -19.20 -6.38
N VAL A 473 -13.77 -19.64 -7.48
CA VAL A 473 -13.23 -18.75 -8.51
C VAL A 473 -14.40 -18.21 -9.32
N LEU A 474 -14.52 -16.89 -9.38
CA LEU A 474 -15.56 -16.19 -10.15
C LEU A 474 -15.09 -15.85 -11.56
N GLY A 475 -13.79 -15.59 -11.72
CA GLY A 475 -13.18 -15.28 -12.99
C GLY A 475 -11.68 -15.03 -12.88
N THR A 476 -11.04 -14.99 -14.03
CA THR A 476 -9.67 -14.55 -14.21
C THR A 476 -9.61 -13.62 -15.42
N ALA A 477 -8.71 -12.62 -15.38
CA ALA A 477 -8.46 -11.74 -16.51
C ALA A 477 -6.94 -11.63 -16.73
N ASP A 478 -6.53 -11.78 -17.97
CA ASP A 478 -5.14 -11.59 -18.37
C ASP A 478 -4.93 -10.13 -18.81
N LEU A 479 -4.22 -9.34 -17.99
CA LEU A 479 -3.89 -7.93 -18.25
C LEU A 479 -2.60 -7.77 -19.06
N LYS A 480 -2.01 -8.87 -19.54
CA LYS A 480 -0.89 -8.92 -20.49
C LYS A 480 0.48 -8.52 -19.95
N ASP A 481 0.58 -8.12 -18.70
CA ASP A 481 1.83 -7.70 -18.09
C ASP A 481 1.75 -7.82 -16.56
N ALA A 482 2.87 -8.04 -15.90
CA ALA A 482 2.98 -8.32 -14.47
C ALA A 482 2.19 -7.33 -13.60
N ILE A 483 1.45 -7.84 -12.62
CA ILE A 483 0.69 -7.05 -11.66
C ILE A 483 1.43 -7.13 -10.32
N TYR A 484 2.29 -6.15 -10.05
CA TYR A 484 3.03 -6.04 -8.78
C TYR A 484 2.25 -5.23 -7.73
N SER A 485 1.34 -4.37 -8.17
CA SER A 485 0.52 -3.54 -7.28
C SER A 485 -0.75 -4.24 -6.82
N THR A 486 -1.33 -3.75 -5.74
CA THR A 486 -2.63 -4.21 -5.24
C THR A 486 -3.77 -3.54 -6.02
N PRO A 487 -4.81 -4.27 -6.44
CA PRO A 487 -6.03 -3.66 -6.94
C PRO A 487 -6.68 -2.72 -5.93
N VAL A 488 -7.28 -1.63 -6.40
CA VAL A 488 -7.96 -0.62 -5.57
C VAL A 488 -9.37 -0.39 -6.10
N ALA A 489 -10.37 -0.32 -5.22
CA ALA A 489 -11.73 -0.02 -5.61
C ALA A 489 -12.19 1.30 -4.98
N ALA A 490 -12.49 2.28 -5.83
CA ALA A 490 -12.93 3.61 -5.44
C ALA A 490 -13.93 4.17 -6.46
N ASN A 491 -14.93 4.91 -6.01
CA ASN A 491 -15.89 5.64 -6.85
C ASN A 491 -16.56 4.78 -7.94
N GLY A 492 -16.89 3.51 -7.62
CA GLY A 492 -17.51 2.55 -8.54
C GLY A 492 -16.55 1.92 -9.55
N VAL A 493 -15.26 2.15 -9.45
CA VAL A 493 -14.22 1.70 -10.39
C VAL A 493 -13.21 0.82 -9.67
N LEU A 494 -12.80 -0.29 -10.31
CA LEU A 494 -11.67 -1.11 -9.90
C LEU A 494 -10.43 -0.68 -10.69
N TYR A 495 -9.40 -0.22 -9.99
CA TYR A 495 -8.12 0.19 -10.58
C TYR A 495 -7.09 -0.92 -10.42
N VAL A 496 -6.39 -1.25 -11.51
CA VAL A 496 -5.30 -2.25 -11.50
C VAL A 496 -4.11 -1.69 -12.27
N GLY A 497 -2.99 -1.52 -11.58
CA GLY A 497 -1.71 -1.18 -12.19
C GLY A 497 -0.97 -2.44 -12.61
N THR A 498 -0.53 -2.50 -13.88
CA THR A 498 0.49 -3.46 -14.34
C THR A 498 1.83 -2.74 -14.48
N GLY A 499 2.88 -3.42 -14.88
CA GLY A 499 4.16 -2.77 -15.17
C GLY A 499 4.02 -1.67 -16.21
N VAL A 500 3.20 -1.87 -17.25
CA VAL A 500 3.10 -0.97 -18.41
C VAL A 500 1.83 -0.15 -18.50
N ASN A 501 0.74 -0.52 -17.81
CA ASN A 501 -0.56 0.14 -17.92
C ASN A 501 -1.26 0.27 -16.57
N LEU A 502 -2.06 1.32 -16.45
CA LEU A 502 -3.08 1.47 -15.42
C LEU A 502 -4.45 1.27 -16.06
N TYR A 503 -5.19 0.27 -15.57
CA TYR A 503 -6.54 -0.04 -15.99
C TYR A 503 -7.55 0.54 -14.99
N ALA A 504 -8.55 1.26 -15.47
CA ALA A 504 -9.76 1.57 -14.74
C ALA A 504 -10.89 0.68 -15.27
N LEU A 505 -11.46 -0.14 -14.40
CA LEU A 505 -12.39 -1.21 -14.75
C LEU A 505 -13.76 -0.93 -14.12
N GLU A 506 -14.82 -0.95 -14.92
CA GLU A 506 -16.21 -0.75 -14.46
C GLU A 506 -17.16 -1.67 -15.22
N VAL A 507 -18.29 -2.02 -14.61
CA VAL A 507 -19.35 -2.77 -15.32
C VAL A 507 -19.98 -1.85 -16.34
N ARG A 508 -19.82 -2.18 -17.63
CA ARG A 508 -20.46 -1.49 -18.74
C ARG A 508 -21.66 -2.30 -19.26
N LYS A 509 -22.76 -1.59 -19.47
CA LYS A 509 -24.00 -2.16 -20.04
C LYS A 509 -23.87 -2.41 -21.54
#